data_55cb9d2421ab3b683652ea9a8a415a0a
#
_entry.id   55cb9d2421ab3b683652ea9a8a415a0a
#
_cell.length_a   1.000
_cell.length_b   1.000
_cell.length_c   1.000
_cell.angle_alpha   90.00
_cell.angle_beta   90.00
_cell.angle_gamma   90.00
#
_symmetry.space_group_name_H-M   'P 1'
#
loop_
_entity.id
_entity.type
_entity.pdbx_description
1 polymer ?
#
loop_
_entity_poly.entity_id
_entity_poly.type
_entity_poly.pdbx_seq_one_letter_code
_entity_poly.pdbx_strand_id
1 'polypeptide(L)'
;MTAAPLPGRLQDAIETVMALQPEYSSANTPAMQRRGRFIRQAIPQALLAHHAALAAAMGPYGEDLRIEGRDGLGSKTATPWVRFFSRARSPKARDGWYAVYLFRADGGGVYLSLAHGSTTWGPGGFRPRPPEQMAAHRAWGRAALAAVREPRRAEALVLGGSALGASYEQASVLALHYARGAVPGDDALVADAVRFAGHLRVLHAAEDAGAAAE
;
A
#
# COMPACT_ATOMS: atom_id res chain seq x y z
N MET A 1 -14.85 6.90 28.44
CA MET A 1 -15.53 6.79 27.13
C MET A 1 -14.91 5.62 26.39
N THR A 2 -15.63 4.51 26.28
CA THR A 2 -15.20 3.34 25.51
C THR A 2 -15.23 3.71 24.03
N ALA A 3 -14.12 3.53 23.31
CA ALA A 3 -14.09 3.78 21.87
C ALA A 3 -15.10 2.83 21.19
N ALA A 4 -15.90 3.36 20.26
CA ALA A 4 -16.78 2.52 19.45
C ALA A 4 -15.98 1.39 18.78
N PRO A 5 -16.55 0.17 18.67
CA PRO A 5 -15.87 -0.92 17.97
C PRO A 5 -15.54 -0.50 16.54
N LEU A 6 -14.37 -0.95 16.05
CA LEU A 6 -13.95 -0.70 14.67
C LEU A 6 -14.84 -1.55 13.75
N PRO A 7 -15.25 -1.02 12.57
CA PRO A 7 -16.03 -1.80 11.60
C PRO A 7 -15.21 -3.01 11.15
N GLY A 8 -15.85 -4.17 11.08
CA GLY A 8 -15.23 -5.40 10.61
C GLY A 8 -15.06 -5.46 9.09
N ARG A 9 -15.69 -4.52 8.34
CA ARG A 9 -15.71 -4.51 6.88
C ARG A 9 -14.58 -3.63 6.33
N LEU A 10 -13.85 -4.17 5.34
CA LEU A 10 -12.75 -3.48 4.67
C LEU A 10 -13.24 -2.21 3.95
N GLN A 11 -14.38 -2.29 3.26
CA GLN A 11 -15.02 -1.16 2.58
C GLN A 11 -15.27 0.00 3.54
N ASP A 12 -15.96 -0.26 4.67
CA ASP A 12 -16.31 0.76 5.65
C ASP A 12 -15.07 1.43 6.27
N ALA A 13 -14.02 0.63 6.51
CA ALA A 13 -12.77 1.13 7.05
C ALA A 13 -12.05 2.06 6.03
N ILE A 14 -12.00 1.68 4.77
CA ILE A 14 -11.42 2.48 3.68
C ILE A 14 -12.20 3.79 3.51
N GLU A 15 -13.54 3.73 3.41
CA GLU A 15 -14.40 4.93 3.27
C GLU A 15 -14.25 5.87 4.46
N THR A 16 -14.12 5.34 5.68
CA THR A 16 -13.88 6.16 6.88
C THR A 16 -12.55 6.89 6.83
N VAL A 17 -11.48 6.25 6.38
CA VAL A 17 -10.17 6.93 6.20
C VAL A 17 -10.32 8.07 5.19
N MET A 18 -10.93 7.82 4.04
CA MET A 18 -11.14 8.84 3.00
C MET A 18 -12.00 10.01 3.51
N ALA A 19 -13.03 9.74 4.32
CA ALA A 19 -13.86 10.78 4.93
C ALA A 19 -13.09 11.68 5.90
N LEU A 20 -12.06 11.14 6.59
CA LEU A 20 -11.24 11.86 7.55
C LEU A 20 -10.04 12.60 6.93
N GLN A 21 -9.69 12.30 5.66
CA GLN A 21 -8.56 12.93 4.99
C GLN A 21 -8.67 14.46 4.87
N PRO A 22 -9.83 15.06 4.57
CA PRO A 22 -9.98 16.53 4.54
C PRO A 22 -9.68 17.22 5.88
N GLU A 23 -9.77 16.48 7.01
CA GLU A 23 -9.42 16.98 8.34
C GLU A 23 -7.91 16.84 8.65
N TYR A 24 -7.09 16.56 7.64
CA TYR A 24 -5.66 16.30 7.84
C TYR A 24 -4.97 17.43 8.59
N SER A 25 -4.19 17.02 9.56
CA SER A 25 -3.21 17.84 10.28
C SER A 25 -1.95 17.02 10.54
N SER A 26 -0.79 17.66 10.53
CA SER A 26 0.46 17.02 10.96
C SER A 26 0.47 16.71 12.47
N ALA A 27 -0.36 17.43 13.24
CA ALA A 27 -0.55 17.19 14.67
C ALA A 27 -1.46 15.98 14.95
N ASN A 28 -1.35 15.43 16.16
CA ASN A 28 -2.15 14.28 16.58
C ASN A 28 -3.54 14.71 17.11
N THR A 29 -4.35 15.34 16.25
CA THR A 29 -5.72 15.76 16.56
C THR A 29 -6.64 14.55 16.80
N PRO A 30 -7.84 14.73 17.40
CA PRO A 30 -8.82 13.64 17.55
C PRO A 30 -9.20 12.97 16.22
N ALA A 31 -9.35 13.73 15.12
CA ALA A 31 -9.58 13.21 13.79
C ALA A 31 -8.41 12.34 13.31
N MET A 32 -7.17 12.81 13.51
CA MET A 32 -5.97 12.05 13.13
C MET A 32 -5.76 10.80 14.01
N GLN A 33 -6.11 10.85 15.29
CA GLN A 33 -6.14 9.68 16.15
C GLN A 33 -7.15 8.64 15.65
N ARG A 34 -8.36 9.09 15.30
CA ARG A 34 -9.41 8.24 14.73
C ARG A 34 -8.96 7.62 13.41
N ARG A 35 -8.49 8.42 12.44
CA ARG A 35 -7.94 7.96 11.17
C ARG A 35 -6.84 6.91 11.38
N GLY A 36 -5.92 7.18 12.31
CA GLY A 36 -4.82 6.29 12.65
C GLY A 36 -5.26 4.92 13.17
N ARG A 37 -6.39 4.83 13.89
CA ARG A 37 -6.93 3.51 14.30
C ARG A 37 -7.39 2.69 13.10
N PHE A 38 -8.01 3.31 12.10
CA PHE A 38 -8.41 2.60 10.87
C PHE A 38 -7.19 2.13 10.08
N ILE A 39 -6.19 2.99 9.91
CA ILE A 39 -4.96 2.67 9.18
C ILE A 39 -4.14 1.58 9.89
N ARG A 40 -3.94 1.68 11.20
CA ARG A 40 -3.04 0.76 11.93
C ARG A 40 -3.73 -0.50 12.43
N GLN A 41 -5.07 -0.54 12.50
CA GLN A 41 -5.80 -1.64 13.09
C GLN A 41 -6.93 -2.15 12.20
N ALA A 42 -7.96 -1.35 11.87
CA ALA A 42 -9.17 -1.84 11.22
C ALA A 42 -8.89 -2.44 9.83
N ILE A 43 -8.18 -1.73 8.95
CA ILE A 43 -7.85 -2.23 7.62
C ILE A 43 -6.91 -3.44 7.70
N PRO A 44 -5.80 -3.42 8.48
CA PRO A 44 -4.99 -4.61 8.69
C PRO A 44 -5.78 -5.82 9.23
N GLN A 45 -6.67 -5.63 10.21
CA GLN A 45 -7.50 -6.73 10.76
C GLN A 45 -8.47 -7.31 9.72
N ALA A 46 -9.13 -6.44 8.92
CA ALA A 46 -10.01 -6.88 7.84
C ALA A 46 -9.24 -7.70 6.79
N LEU A 47 -8.04 -7.29 6.42
CA LEU A 47 -7.18 -8.06 5.50
C LEU A 47 -6.65 -9.35 6.15
N LEU A 48 -6.31 -9.35 7.44
CA LEU A 48 -5.87 -10.54 8.17
C LEU A 48 -6.93 -11.64 8.25
N ALA A 49 -8.22 -11.28 8.22
CA ALA A 49 -9.31 -12.26 8.12
C ALA A 49 -9.19 -13.13 6.84
N HIS A 50 -8.48 -12.65 5.82
CA HIS A 50 -8.24 -13.32 4.55
C HIS A 50 -6.78 -13.76 4.37
N HIS A 51 -6.02 -13.86 5.48
CA HIS A 51 -4.59 -14.20 5.47
C HIS A 51 -4.27 -15.45 4.66
N ALA A 52 -5.04 -16.52 4.82
CA ALA A 52 -4.80 -17.78 4.11
C ALA A 52 -4.88 -17.62 2.59
N ALA A 53 -5.87 -16.87 2.08
CA ALA A 53 -6.03 -16.62 0.65
C ALA A 53 -4.90 -15.73 0.09
N LEU A 54 -4.52 -14.67 0.82
CA LEU A 54 -3.41 -13.80 0.45
C LEU A 54 -2.08 -14.57 0.42
N ALA A 55 -1.80 -15.36 1.47
CA ALA A 55 -0.59 -16.17 1.57
C ALA A 55 -0.52 -17.22 0.45
N ALA A 56 -1.62 -17.92 0.18
CA ALA A 56 -1.69 -18.89 -0.92
C ALA A 56 -1.42 -18.24 -2.28
N ALA A 57 -1.95 -17.04 -2.54
CA ALA A 57 -1.72 -16.30 -3.78
C ALA A 57 -0.25 -15.87 -3.93
N MET A 58 0.43 -15.53 -2.83
CA MET A 58 1.87 -15.23 -2.82
C MET A 58 2.75 -16.46 -3.00
N GLY A 59 2.20 -17.68 -2.90
CA GLY A 59 2.96 -18.93 -3.00
C GLY A 59 4.05 -19.02 -1.93
N PRO A 60 5.30 -19.40 -2.28
CA PRO A 60 6.38 -19.56 -1.28
C PRO A 60 6.72 -18.27 -0.52
N TYR A 61 6.39 -17.10 -1.09
CA TYR A 61 6.62 -15.80 -0.44
C TYR A 61 5.50 -15.42 0.54
N GLY A 62 4.45 -16.22 0.66
CA GLY A 62 3.34 -16.03 1.58
C GLY A 62 3.55 -16.63 2.97
N GLU A 63 4.58 -17.48 3.17
CA GLU A 63 4.85 -18.15 4.45
C GLU A 63 5.10 -17.15 5.60
N ASP A 64 5.70 -16.02 5.28
CA ASP A 64 6.02 -14.95 6.22
C ASP A 64 5.22 -13.66 5.97
N LEU A 65 4.05 -13.78 5.34
CA LEU A 65 3.15 -12.65 5.04
C LEU A 65 2.91 -11.79 6.29
N ARG A 66 3.04 -10.49 6.12
CA ARG A 66 2.71 -9.46 7.11
C ARG A 66 1.80 -8.40 6.51
N ILE A 67 0.99 -7.80 7.38
CA ILE A 67 0.11 -6.68 7.03
C ILE A 67 0.34 -5.60 8.08
N GLU A 68 0.67 -4.38 7.64
CA GLU A 68 0.87 -3.24 8.53
C GLU A 68 0.35 -1.94 7.92
N GLY A 69 -0.11 -1.04 8.77
CA GLY A 69 -0.50 0.31 8.38
C GLY A 69 0.32 1.38 9.08
N ARG A 70 0.57 2.51 8.40
CA ARG A 70 1.28 3.67 8.94
C ARG A 70 0.57 4.96 8.55
N ASP A 71 0.46 5.86 9.51
CA ASP A 71 -0.15 7.18 9.37
C ASP A 71 0.80 8.33 9.73
N GLY A 72 2.10 8.02 9.77
CA GLY A 72 3.21 8.91 10.10
C GLY A 72 4.06 8.39 11.25
N LEU A 73 5.29 8.90 11.36
CA LEU A 73 6.24 8.64 12.45
C LEU A 73 6.61 9.97 13.08
N GLY A 74 6.23 10.16 14.33
CA GLY A 74 6.33 11.45 15.03
C GLY A 74 5.18 12.39 14.67
N SER A 75 5.16 12.93 13.46
CA SER A 75 4.05 13.70 12.89
C SER A 75 3.16 12.83 11.98
N LYS A 76 1.90 13.26 11.79
CA LYS A 76 0.97 12.59 10.87
C LYS A 76 1.33 12.87 9.41
N THR A 77 1.09 11.89 8.53
CA THR A 77 1.28 12.08 7.08
C THR A 77 -0.03 12.40 6.38
N ALA A 78 0.04 13.19 5.31
CA ALA A 78 -1.09 13.44 4.42
C ALA A 78 -1.46 12.21 3.57
N THR A 79 -0.50 11.32 3.33
CA THR A 79 -0.65 10.10 2.51
C THR A 79 -0.40 8.84 3.36
N PRO A 80 -1.36 8.45 4.25
CA PRO A 80 -1.25 7.22 5.02
C PRO A 80 -1.39 6.00 4.13
N TRP A 81 -0.92 4.84 4.61
CA TRP A 81 -0.91 3.62 3.83
C TRP A 81 -1.08 2.36 4.68
N VAL A 82 -1.51 1.28 4.02
CA VAL A 82 -1.54 -0.09 4.56
C VAL A 82 -0.94 -1.02 3.53
N ARG A 83 0.11 -1.76 3.89
CA ARG A 83 0.78 -2.71 3.00
C ARG A 83 0.63 -4.16 3.47
N PHE A 84 0.68 -5.10 2.52
CA PHE A 84 0.89 -6.51 2.75
C PHE A 84 2.09 -7.00 1.92
N PHE A 85 2.92 -7.85 2.53
CA PHE A 85 4.27 -8.12 2.03
C PHE A 85 4.87 -9.39 2.64
N SER A 86 5.86 -9.98 1.97
CA SER A 86 6.77 -10.96 2.58
C SER A 86 7.77 -10.23 3.47
N ARG A 87 7.88 -10.64 4.73
CA ARG A 87 8.81 -10.04 5.69
C ARG A 87 10.27 -10.20 5.26
N ALA A 88 10.62 -11.34 4.68
CA ALA A 88 11.98 -11.61 4.20
C ALA A 88 12.35 -10.70 3.01
N ARG A 89 11.39 -10.45 2.09
CA ARG A 89 11.61 -9.66 0.87
C ARG A 89 11.49 -8.15 1.07
N SER A 90 10.67 -7.73 2.03
CA SER A 90 10.44 -6.32 2.33
C SER A 90 10.42 -6.07 3.85
N PRO A 91 11.54 -6.25 4.56
CA PRO A 91 11.58 -6.15 6.02
C PRO A 91 11.21 -4.76 6.55
N LYS A 92 11.40 -3.72 5.75
CA LYS A 92 10.99 -2.34 6.04
C LYS A 92 10.26 -1.76 4.83
N ALA A 93 9.39 -0.77 5.04
CA ALA A 93 8.61 -0.13 3.96
C ALA A 93 9.48 0.59 2.92
N ARG A 94 10.75 0.80 3.19
CA ARG A 94 11.73 1.35 2.25
C ARG A 94 12.48 0.29 1.43
N ASP A 95 12.25 -1.00 1.70
CA ASP A 95 13.00 -2.10 1.11
C ASP A 95 12.06 -3.03 0.33
N GLY A 96 12.47 -3.47 -0.86
CA GLY A 96 11.81 -4.49 -1.68
C GLY A 96 10.41 -4.13 -2.17
N TRP A 97 9.71 -5.14 -2.70
CA TRP A 97 8.37 -5.02 -3.28
C TRP A 97 7.27 -5.39 -2.30
N TYR A 98 6.13 -4.71 -2.41
CA TYR A 98 4.93 -4.97 -1.62
C TYR A 98 3.67 -4.50 -2.36
N ALA A 99 2.53 -5.02 -1.94
CA ALA A 99 1.24 -4.46 -2.30
C ALA A 99 0.78 -3.49 -1.20
N VAL A 100 0.21 -2.35 -1.59
CA VAL A 100 -0.10 -1.27 -0.66
C VAL A 100 -1.35 -0.49 -1.04
N TYR A 101 -2.20 -0.23 -0.06
CA TYR A 101 -3.26 0.78 -0.14
C TYR A 101 -2.67 2.15 0.19
N LEU A 102 -2.71 3.07 -0.78
CA LEU A 102 -2.20 4.44 -0.69
C LEU A 102 -3.37 5.40 -0.74
N PHE A 103 -3.60 6.15 0.32
CA PHE A 103 -4.72 7.09 0.41
C PHE A 103 -4.32 8.46 -0.15
N ARG A 104 -5.19 9.04 -0.99
CA ARG A 104 -5.02 10.40 -1.50
C ARG A 104 -5.12 11.41 -0.36
N ALA A 105 -4.31 12.47 -0.44
CA ALA A 105 -4.28 13.54 0.57
C ALA A 105 -5.61 14.30 0.67
N ASP A 106 -6.33 14.43 -0.45
CA ASP A 106 -7.64 15.10 -0.55
C ASP A 106 -8.84 14.23 -0.09
N GLY A 107 -8.60 12.94 0.17
CA GLY A 107 -9.67 11.99 0.49
C GLY A 107 -10.54 11.57 -0.71
N GLY A 108 -10.17 11.97 -1.93
CA GLY A 108 -10.92 11.65 -3.15
C GLY A 108 -10.82 10.19 -3.60
N GLY A 109 -9.94 9.39 -2.99
CA GLY A 109 -9.79 7.99 -3.33
C GLY A 109 -8.64 7.30 -2.61
N VAL A 110 -8.50 6.00 -2.90
CA VAL A 110 -7.40 5.14 -2.48
C VAL A 110 -6.94 4.30 -3.66
N TYR A 111 -5.66 4.02 -3.72
CA TYR A 111 -5.07 3.12 -4.71
C TYR A 111 -4.62 1.83 -4.03
N LEU A 112 -4.95 0.67 -4.61
CA LEU A 112 -4.25 -0.57 -4.35
C LEU A 112 -3.13 -0.69 -5.38
N SER A 113 -1.88 -0.64 -4.93
CA SER A 113 -0.69 -0.53 -5.79
C SER A 113 0.32 -1.62 -5.49
N LEU A 114 1.05 -2.07 -6.52
CA LEU A 114 2.35 -2.72 -6.37
C LEU A 114 3.43 -1.67 -6.45
N ALA A 115 4.28 -1.59 -5.44
CA ALA A 115 5.32 -0.58 -5.34
C ALA A 115 6.62 -1.16 -4.73
N HIS A 116 7.74 -0.58 -5.12
CA HIS A 116 9.03 -0.76 -4.44
C HIS A 116 9.21 0.30 -3.36
N GLY A 117 10.03 0.03 -2.36
CA GLY A 117 10.39 1.02 -1.35
C GLY A 117 10.96 2.30 -1.97
N SER A 118 10.29 3.44 -1.75
CA SER A 118 10.57 4.73 -2.41
C SER A 118 11.47 5.67 -1.60
N THR A 119 11.83 5.29 -0.38
CA THR A 119 12.58 6.18 0.53
C THR A 119 13.88 5.54 1.00
N THR A 120 14.78 6.39 1.46
CA THR A 120 15.98 6.00 2.22
C THR A 120 15.93 6.63 3.60
N TRP A 121 16.72 6.10 4.53
CA TRP A 121 16.89 6.67 5.86
C TRP A 121 18.28 7.30 5.97
N GLY A 122 18.35 8.52 6.48
CA GLY A 122 19.60 9.22 6.69
C GLY A 122 19.47 10.29 7.79
N PRO A 123 20.52 11.10 8.00
CA PRO A 123 20.45 12.25 8.89
C PRO A 123 19.25 13.15 8.51
N GLY A 124 18.36 13.39 9.48
CA GLY A 124 17.12 14.15 9.25
C GLY A 124 15.90 13.34 8.86
N GLY A 125 15.97 11.98 8.86
CA GLY A 125 14.81 11.09 8.67
C GLY A 125 14.68 10.49 7.29
N PHE A 126 13.42 10.22 6.88
CA PHE A 126 13.12 9.67 5.55
C PHE A 126 13.32 10.71 4.44
N ARG A 127 13.97 10.27 3.35
CA ARG A 127 14.12 11.05 2.12
C ARG A 127 13.69 10.21 0.92
N PRO A 128 13.11 10.80 -0.12
CA PRO A 128 12.89 10.10 -1.39
C PRO A 128 14.21 9.49 -1.91
N ARG A 129 14.12 8.32 -2.53
CA ARG A 129 15.26 7.75 -3.28
C ARG A 129 15.60 8.67 -4.46
N PRO A 130 16.85 8.63 -4.96
CA PRO A 130 17.22 9.30 -6.20
C PRO A 130 16.26 8.93 -7.34
N PRO A 131 15.85 9.91 -8.17
CA PRO A 131 14.86 9.67 -9.24
C PRO A 131 15.29 8.57 -10.22
N GLU A 132 16.58 8.46 -10.53
CA GLU A 132 17.14 7.42 -11.40
C GLU A 132 16.96 6.01 -10.82
N GLN A 133 17.12 5.84 -9.51
CA GLN A 133 16.87 4.55 -8.84
C GLN A 133 15.40 4.17 -8.89
N MET A 134 14.52 5.13 -8.63
CA MET A 134 13.08 4.91 -8.71
C MET A 134 12.65 4.57 -10.15
N ALA A 135 13.20 5.25 -11.14
CA ALA A 135 12.95 4.97 -12.54
C ALA A 135 13.43 3.56 -12.94
N ALA A 136 14.60 3.13 -12.47
CA ALA A 136 15.13 1.79 -12.70
C ALA A 136 14.25 0.71 -12.06
N HIS A 137 13.89 0.85 -10.77
CA HIS A 137 12.97 -0.08 -10.10
C HIS A 137 11.61 -0.16 -10.84
N ARG A 138 11.06 0.98 -11.25
CA ARG A 138 9.79 1.03 -11.97
C ARG A 138 9.88 0.35 -13.34
N ALA A 139 10.95 0.59 -14.09
CA ALA A 139 11.18 -0.05 -15.38
C ALA A 139 11.30 -1.58 -15.24
N TRP A 140 12.11 -2.03 -14.29
CA TRP A 140 12.27 -3.44 -13.98
C TRP A 140 10.95 -4.11 -13.56
N GLY A 141 10.23 -3.52 -12.60
CA GLY A 141 8.96 -4.08 -12.13
C GLY A 141 7.89 -4.14 -13.22
N ARG A 142 7.82 -3.15 -14.11
CA ARG A 142 6.93 -3.17 -15.28
C ARG A 142 7.31 -4.26 -16.28
N ALA A 143 8.60 -4.48 -16.51
CA ALA A 143 9.08 -5.57 -17.35
C ALA A 143 8.73 -6.93 -16.76
N ALA A 144 8.94 -7.14 -15.46
CA ALA A 144 8.56 -8.37 -14.77
C ALA A 144 7.05 -8.64 -14.81
N LEU A 145 6.22 -7.59 -14.83
CA LEU A 145 4.76 -7.69 -14.92
C LEU A 145 4.22 -7.58 -16.36
N ALA A 146 5.05 -7.66 -17.40
CA ALA A 146 4.61 -7.43 -18.80
C ALA A 146 3.50 -8.39 -19.26
N ALA A 147 3.48 -9.63 -18.76
CA ALA A 147 2.46 -10.62 -19.05
C ALA A 147 1.18 -10.49 -18.20
N VAL A 148 1.21 -9.65 -17.15
CA VAL A 148 0.07 -9.45 -16.26
C VAL A 148 -1.01 -8.62 -16.95
N ARG A 149 -2.23 -9.15 -16.97
CA ARG A 149 -3.42 -8.46 -17.50
C ARG A 149 -4.23 -7.89 -16.34
N GLU A 150 -4.29 -6.56 -16.26
CA GLU A 150 -5.13 -5.84 -15.30
C GLU A 150 -5.97 -4.78 -16.04
N PRO A 151 -7.21 -5.15 -16.44
CA PRO A 151 -8.05 -4.27 -17.27
C PRO A 151 -8.51 -3.01 -16.54
N ARG A 152 -8.54 -3.03 -15.20
CA ARG A 152 -8.90 -1.86 -14.35
C ARG A 152 -7.67 -1.06 -13.89
N ARG A 153 -6.53 -1.26 -14.54
CA ARG A 153 -5.30 -0.53 -14.22
C ARG A 153 -5.51 0.97 -14.30
N ALA A 154 -5.14 1.67 -13.25
CA ALA A 154 -5.10 3.14 -13.25
C ALA A 154 -4.01 3.64 -14.21
N GLU A 155 -4.32 4.64 -15.03
CA GLU A 155 -3.36 5.27 -15.96
C GLU A 155 -2.26 6.00 -15.20
N ALA A 156 -2.64 6.68 -14.10
CA ALA A 156 -1.73 7.39 -13.23
C ALA A 156 -2.13 7.18 -11.77
N LEU A 157 -1.14 7.20 -10.89
CA LEU A 157 -1.34 7.25 -9.45
C LEU A 157 -1.09 8.69 -9.00
N VAL A 158 -2.10 9.34 -8.44
CA VAL A 158 -2.06 10.74 -7.98
C VAL A 158 -2.50 10.78 -6.53
N LEU A 159 -1.56 11.03 -5.62
CA LEU A 159 -1.82 11.11 -4.17
C LEU A 159 -1.95 12.54 -3.68
N GLY A 160 -1.19 13.44 -4.28
CA GLY A 160 -1.10 14.85 -3.88
C GLY A 160 -0.37 15.02 -2.54
N GLY A 161 -0.30 16.27 -2.11
CA GLY A 161 -0.03 16.65 -0.73
C GLY A 161 1.43 16.80 -0.31
N SER A 162 2.40 16.04 -0.84
CA SER A 162 3.78 16.14 -0.35
C SER A 162 4.82 15.48 -1.27
N ALA A 163 6.10 15.82 -1.06
CA ALA A 163 7.23 15.16 -1.72
C ALA A 163 7.26 13.64 -1.43
N LEU A 164 6.80 13.23 -0.24
CA LEU A 164 6.67 11.82 0.12
C LEU A 164 5.58 11.14 -0.71
N GLY A 165 4.41 11.78 -0.89
CA GLY A 165 3.36 11.30 -1.79
C GLY A 165 3.87 11.13 -3.22
N ALA A 166 4.58 12.13 -3.75
CA ALA A 166 5.19 12.07 -5.07
C ALA A 166 6.20 10.90 -5.21
N SER A 167 6.95 10.57 -4.15
CA SER A 167 7.85 9.42 -4.17
C SER A 167 7.09 8.08 -4.26
N TYR A 168 5.93 7.96 -3.60
CA TYR A 168 5.07 6.78 -3.72
C TYR A 168 4.46 6.64 -5.12
N GLU A 169 4.05 7.78 -5.73
CA GLU A 169 3.56 7.81 -7.12
C GLU A 169 4.61 7.27 -8.10
N GLN A 170 5.87 7.70 -7.94
CA GLN A 170 6.99 7.27 -8.78
C GLN A 170 7.38 5.80 -8.57
N ALA A 171 7.20 5.26 -7.37
CA ALA A 171 7.54 3.87 -7.04
C ALA A 171 6.50 2.85 -7.49
N SER A 172 5.29 3.28 -7.87
CA SER A 172 4.20 2.42 -8.30
C SER A 172 4.45 1.86 -9.70
N VAL A 173 4.23 0.55 -9.88
CA VAL A 173 4.35 -0.15 -11.18
C VAL A 173 3.01 -0.58 -11.74
N LEU A 174 2.03 -0.84 -10.87
CA LEU A 174 0.66 -1.25 -11.20
C LEU A 174 -0.27 -0.77 -10.09
N ALA A 175 -1.42 -0.20 -10.42
CA ALA A 175 -2.39 0.21 -9.42
C ALA A 175 -3.84 0.10 -9.92
N LEU A 176 -4.76 -0.12 -8.97
CA LEU A 176 -6.20 0.09 -9.12
C LEU A 176 -6.57 1.36 -8.36
N HIS A 177 -7.56 2.08 -8.85
CA HIS A 177 -8.12 3.25 -8.18
C HIS A 177 -9.55 2.97 -7.70
N TYR A 178 -9.83 3.29 -6.44
CA TYR A 178 -11.16 3.28 -5.87
C TYR A 178 -11.51 4.70 -5.46
N ALA A 179 -12.47 5.29 -6.18
CA ALA A 179 -12.93 6.64 -5.88
C ALA A 179 -13.80 6.66 -4.61
N ARG A 180 -13.77 7.76 -3.88
CA ARG A 180 -14.64 7.98 -2.72
C ARG A 180 -16.11 7.87 -3.13
N GLY A 181 -16.90 7.12 -2.36
CA GLY A 181 -18.31 6.86 -2.64
C GLY A 181 -18.56 5.81 -3.74
N ALA A 182 -17.48 5.23 -4.29
CA ALA A 182 -17.55 4.14 -5.27
C ALA A 182 -16.61 2.97 -4.93
N VAL A 183 -16.22 2.86 -3.66
CA VAL A 183 -15.44 1.71 -3.15
C VAL A 183 -16.31 0.46 -3.25
N PRO A 184 -15.84 -0.61 -3.91
CA PRO A 184 -16.64 -1.82 -4.05
C PRO A 184 -16.81 -2.55 -2.71
N GLY A 185 -17.75 -3.49 -2.64
CA GLY A 185 -17.95 -4.32 -1.45
C GLY A 185 -16.74 -5.21 -1.14
N ASP A 186 -16.72 -5.74 0.08
CA ASP A 186 -15.59 -6.49 0.63
C ASP A 186 -15.15 -7.66 -0.27
N ASP A 187 -16.07 -8.43 -0.86
CA ASP A 187 -15.72 -9.55 -1.73
C ASP A 187 -14.86 -9.12 -2.92
N ALA A 188 -15.19 -7.98 -3.54
CA ALA A 188 -14.44 -7.44 -4.67
C ALA A 188 -13.08 -6.86 -4.20
N LEU A 189 -13.06 -6.15 -3.07
CA LEU A 189 -11.81 -5.63 -2.48
C LEU A 189 -10.84 -6.75 -2.11
N VAL A 190 -11.35 -7.83 -1.51
CA VAL A 190 -10.56 -9.00 -1.14
C VAL A 190 -10.08 -9.75 -2.38
N ALA A 191 -10.93 -9.94 -3.40
CA ALA A 191 -10.52 -10.53 -4.65
C ALA A 191 -9.40 -9.74 -5.34
N ASP A 192 -9.48 -8.40 -5.32
CA ASP A 192 -8.43 -7.52 -5.82
C ASP A 192 -7.13 -7.66 -5.00
N ALA A 193 -7.21 -7.69 -3.67
CA ALA A 193 -6.04 -7.88 -2.82
C ALA A 193 -5.37 -9.25 -3.05
N VAL A 194 -6.14 -10.33 -3.18
CA VAL A 194 -5.63 -11.68 -3.49
C VAL A 194 -4.98 -11.71 -4.88
N ARG A 195 -5.56 -11.03 -5.87
CA ARG A 195 -4.95 -10.92 -7.20
C ARG A 195 -3.63 -10.15 -7.14
N PHE A 196 -3.56 -9.05 -6.40
CA PHE A 196 -2.32 -8.28 -6.20
C PHE A 196 -1.26 -9.05 -5.41
N ALA A 197 -1.66 -9.92 -4.48
CA ALA A 197 -0.77 -10.89 -3.84
C ALA A 197 -0.15 -11.86 -4.87
N GLY A 198 -0.96 -12.34 -5.84
CA GLY A 198 -0.47 -13.12 -6.96
C GLY A 198 0.50 -12.36 -7.88
N HIS A 199 0.25 -11.08 -8.15
CA HIS A 199 1.17 -10.23 -8.91
C HIS A 199 2.48 -9.95 -8.13
N LEU A 200 2.40 -9.80 -6.80
CA LEU A 200 3.59 -9.67 -5.95
C LEU A 200 4.46 -10.94 -6.01
N ARG A 201 3.85 -12.14 -6.09
CA ARG A 201 4.56 -13.40 -6.35
C ARG A 201 5.35 -13.34 -7.65
N VAL A 202 4.79 -12.78 -8.72
CA VAL A 202 5.48 -12.66 -10.02
C VAL A 202 6.72 -11.79 -9.88
N LEU A 203 6.64 -10.66 -9.16
CA LEU A 203 7.81 -9.80 -8.90
C LEU A 203 8.90 -10.54 -8.13
N HIS A 204 8.56 -11.24 -7.05
CA HIS A 204 9.54 -11.97 -6.26
C HIS A 204 10.17 -13.13 -7.02
N ALA A 205 9.39 -13.86 -7.83
CA ALA A 205 9.93 -14.92 -8.68
C ALA A 205 10.91 -14.37 -9.75
N ALA A 206 10.64 -13.18 -10.29
CA ALA A 206 11.55 -12.51 -11.22
C ALA A 206 12.84 -12.04 -10.54
N GLU A 207 12.77 -11.58 -9.27
CA GLU A 207 13.98 -11.29 -8.47
C GLU A 207 14.86 -12.53 -8.30
N ASP A 208 14.24 -13.68 -7.94
CA ASP A 208 14.99 -14.94 -7.76
C ASP A 208 15.62 -15.43 -9.05
N ALA A 209 14.91 -15.31 -10.18
CA ALA A 209 15.45 -15.68 -11.49
C ALA A 209 16.62 -14.78 -11.92
N GLY A 210 16.58 -13.48 -11.61
CA GLY A 210 17.67 -12.54 -11.86
C GLY A 210 18.91 -12.86 -11.00
N ALA A 211 18.72 -13.12 -9.71
CA ALA A 211 19.81 -13.48 -8.80
C ALA A 211 20.47 -14.82 -9.12
N ALA A 212 19.76 -15.76 -9.77
CA ALA A 212 20.31 -17.04 -10.19
C ALA A 212 21.11 -16.97 -11.52
N ALA A 213 20.99 -15.86 -12.26
CA ALA A 213 21.66 -15.64 -13.54
C ALA A 213 22.98 -14.84 -13.40
N GLU A 214 23.28 -14.28 -12.23
CA GLU A 214 24.51 -13.58 -11.85
C GLU A 214 25.49 -14.53 -11.17
#